data_d1ec9306e3ad73665f71b21882cbeeb9
#
_entry.id   d1ec9306e3ad73665f71b21882cbeeb9
#
_cell.length_a   1.000
_cell.length_b   1.000
_cell.length_c   1.000
_cell.angle_alpha   90.00
_cell.angle_beta   90.00
_cell.angle_gamma   90.00
#
_symmetry.space_group_name_H-M   'P 1'
#
loop_
_entity.id
_entity.type
_entity.pdbx_description
1 polymer ?
#
loop_
_entity_poly.entity_id
_entity_poly.type
_entity_poly.pdbx_seq_one_letter_code
_entity_poly.pdbx_strand_id
1 'polypeptide(L)'
;MDNNTVSFYFNLTLFVNIGHYRYPAFVFCLLLYSFIVCANLIIMLVISRERTLHEPMYMFIACLSVNALYGSTGFFPRFLMDLLSDSHLISPPACYTQIYVIYTYASNEITILAIMAYDRYVAVCHPLHYHRKMTCRSVFKLAAMAWIYSAFVVTVCNSMSMRLPLCGNEIQKVFCANWKIVKLSCVATGVNNIVGMLLSIATVFIPLFYILYTYLRIIIVCWKSSAEFKGKVLESCLPHVISFVIYSITGFCDITLSRYDPEEINTFMAVFLSLEFVVIPPVSNPLVYGLKLPEIRRHILRML
;
A
#
# COMPACT_ATOMS: atom_id res chain seq x y z
N MET A 1 26.14 -30.50 -28.00
CA MET A 1 25.03 -29.53 -28.00
C MET A 1 24.83 -29.11 -26.54
N ASP A 2 25.70 -28.20 -26.07
CA ASP A 2 25.56 -27.67 -24.70
C ASP A 2 24.48 -26.62 -24.67
N ASN A 3 23.31 -27.02 -24.16
CA ASN A 3 22.25 -26.09 -23.80
C ASN A 3 22.64 -25.36 -22.50
N ASN A 4 23.67 -24.51 -22.56
CA ASN A 4 23.89 -23.48 -21.55
C ASN A 4 22.86 -22.37 -21.76
N THR A 5 21.61 -22.60 -21.34
CA THR A 5 20.68 -21.52 -21.03
C THR A 5 21.24 -20.81 -19.83
N VAL A 6 22.05 -19.77 -20.07
CA VAL A 6 22.45 -18.83 -19.00
C VAL A 6 21.15 -18.26 -18.44
N SER A 7 20.77 -18.75 -17.27
CA SER A 7 19.55 -18.28 -16.58
C SER A 7 19.76 -16.83 -16.23
N PHE A 8 18.96 -15.94 -16.82
CA PHE A 8 19.03 -14.51 -16.54
C PHE A 8 18.44 -14.23 -15.15
N TYR A 9 19.19 -13.57 -14.29
CA TYR A 9 18.74 -13.14 -12.95
C TYR A 9 18.95 -11.65 -12.77
N PHE A 10 18.03 -10.99 -12.09
CA PHE A 10 18.23 -9.63 -11.59
C PHE A 10 19.01 -9.65 -10.28
N ASN A 11 19.86 -8.65 -10.08
CA ASN A 11 20.68 -8.46 -8.88
C ASN A 11 20.16 -7.22 -8.10
N LEU A 12 19.72 -7.42 -6.85
CA LEU A 12 19.28 -6.34 -5.97
C LEU A 12 20.48 -5.75 -5.23
N THR A 13 20.96 -4.59 -5.65
CA THR A 13 22.28 -4.07 -5.23
C THR A 13 22.27 -3.31 -3.88
N LEU A 14 21.12 -2.87 -3.34
CA LEU A 14 21.11 -2.14 -2.07
C LEU A 14 21.37 -2.99 -0.83
N PHE A 15 21.39 -4.32 -0.95
CA PHE A 15 21.75 -5.22 0.17
C PHE A 15 23.25 -5.31 0.46
N VAL A 16 24.10 -4.94 -0.50
CA VAL A 16 25.56 -5.20 -0.47
C VAL A 16 26.28 -4.55 0.73
N ASN A 17 25.73 -3.50 1.33
CA ASN A 17 26.39 -2.72 2.37
C ASN A 17 25.87 -2.95 3.80
N ILE A 18 25.02 -3.96 4.03
CA ILE A 18 24.40 -4.19 5.36
C ILE A 18 25.40 -4.88 6.33
N GLY A 19 26.37 -5.65 5.83
CA GLY A 19 27.45 -6.26 6.61
C GLY A 19 26.98 -7.01 7.86
N HIS A 20 27.60 -6.73 9.01
CA HIS A 20 27.26 -7.36 10.30
C HIS A 20 25.87 -7.00 10.84
N TYR A 21 25.22 -5.94 10.34
CA TYR A 21 23.89 -5.53 10.75
C TYR A 21 22.78 -6.42 10.19
N ARG A 22 23.08 -7.37 9.31
CA ARG A 22 22.10 -8.28 8.68
C ARG A 22 21.31 -9.10 9.69
N TYR A 23 21.95 -9.61 10.74
CA TYR A 23 21.27 -10.44 11.76
C TYR A 23 20.32 -9.63 12.66
N PRO A 24 20.75 -8.48 13.25
CA PRO A 24 19.82 -7.59 13.97
C PRO A 24 18.69 -7.10 13.08
N ALA A 25 18.95 -6.73 11.82
CA ALA A 25 17.95 -6.30 10.88
C ALA A 25 16.94 -7.42 10.57
N PHE A 26 17.40 -8.66 10.39
CA PHE A 26 16.53 -9.82 10.20
C PHE A 26 15.58 -10.03 11.38
N VAL A 27 16.10 -10.05 12.60
CA VAL A 27 15.28 -10.23 13.82
C VAL A 27 14.25 -9.11 13.95
N PHE A 28 14.68 -7.86 13.76
CA PHE A 28 13.78 -6.70 13.80
C PHE A 28 12.68 -6.79 12.75
N CYS A 29 13.02 -7.08 11.49
CA CYS A 29 12.04 -7.19 10.41
C CYS A 29 11.11 -8.40 10.57
N LEU A 30 11.58 -9.51 11.14
CA LEU A 30 10.76 -10.67 11.46
C LEU A 30 9.71 -10.33 12.55
N LEU A 31 10.14 -9.65 13.61
CA LEU A 31 9.22 -9.18 14.67
C LEU A 31 8.20 -8.17 14.12
N LEU A 32 8.65 -7.27 13.26
CA LEU A 32 7.79 -6.29 12.59
C LEU A 32 6.75 -6.96 11.69
N TYR A 33 7.16 -7.93 10.87
CA TYR A 33 6.26 -8.71 10.03
C TYR A 33 5.25 -9.49 10.88
N SER A 34 5.70 -10.14 11.96
CA SER A 34 4.83 -10.86 12.89
C SER A 34 3.79 -9.90 13.53
N PHE A 35 4.23 -8.71 13.92
CA PHE A 35 3.32 -7.67 14.42
C PHE A 35 2.28 -7.25 13.38
N ILE A 36 2.69 -7.00 12.11
CA ILE A 36 1.77 -6.63 11.01
C ILE A 36 0.71 -7.73 10.85
N VAL A 37 1.15 -9.00 10.78
CA VAL A 37 0.23 -10.12 10.60
C VAL A 37 -0.75 -10.23 11.78
N CYS A 38 -0.26 -10.22 13.01
CA CYS A 38 -1.10 -10.35 14.20
C CYS A 38 -2.08 -9.19 14.33
N ALA A 39 -1.61 -7.94 14.17
CA ALA A 39 -2.45 -6.75 14.34
C ALA A 39 -3.58 -6.69 13.31
N ASN A 40 -3.29 -6.96 12.03
CA ASN A 40 -4.30 -6.96 10.98
C ASN A 40 -5.29 -8.13 11.11
N LEU A 41 -4.82 -9.32 11.53
CA LEU A 41 -5.70 -10.45 11.82
C LEU A 41 -6.64 -10.17 13.01
N ILE A 42 -6.15 -9.51 14.06
CA ILE A 42 -6.98 -9.11 15.22
C ILE A 42 -8.09 -8.15 14.76
N ILE A 43 -7.77 -7.13 13.97
CA ILE A 43 -8.78 -6.19 13.43
C ILE A 43 -9.84 -6.95 12.62
N MET A 44 -9.43 -7.82 11.71
CA MET A 44 -10.36 -8.61 10.90
C MET A 44 -11.23 -9.54 11.78
N LEU A 45 -10.65 -10.18 12.78
CA LEU A 45 -11.35 -11.08 13.69
C LEU A 45 -12.39 -10.32 14.52
N VAL A 46 -12.04 -9.16 15.06
CA VAL A 46 -12.96 -8.30 15.83
C VAL A 46 -14.11 -7.88 14.94
N ILE A 47 -13.85 -7.34 13.75
CA ILE A 47 -14.90 -6.87 12.84
C ILE A 47 -15.80 -8.03 12.39
N SER A 48 -15.25 -9.23 12.16
CA SER A 48 -16.05 -10.38 11.71
C SER A 48 -16.96 -10.96 12.79
N ARG A 49 -16.54 -10.93 14.07
CA ARG A 49 -17.30 -11.48 15.19
C ARG A 49 -18.40 -10.55 15.71
N GLU A 50 -18.15 -9.23 15.68
CA GLU A 50 -19.02 -8.26 16.30
C GLU A 50 -20.01 -7.66 15.30
N ARG A 51 -21.28 -8.04 15.40
CA ARG A 51 -22.34 -7.56 14.50
C ARG A 51 -22.53 -6.05 14.51
N THR A 52 -22.20 -5.37 15.61
CA THR A 52 -22.21 -3.92 15.75
C THR A 52 -21.19 -3.23 14.86
N LEU A 53 -20.13 -3.96 14.43
CA LEU A 53 -19.10 -3.46 13.52
C LEU A 53 -19.36 -3.84 12.06
N HIS A 54 -20.55 -4.35 11.71
CA HIS A 54 -20.90 -4.63 10.31
C HIS A 54 -21.42 -3.39 9.55
N GLU A 55 -21.01 -2.20 9.97
CA GLU A 55 -21.24 -0.97 9.23
C GLU A 55 -20.22 -0.79 8.10
N PRO A 56 -20.56 -0.06 7.02
CA PRO A 56 -19.74 0.13 5.82
C PRO A 56 -18.29 0.52 6.12
N MET A 57 -18.07 1.50 7.01
CA MET A 57 -16.73 1.96 7.36
C MET A 57 -15.84 0.85 7.94
N TYR A 58 -16.36 0.05 8.90
CA TYR A 58 -15.58 -1.04 9.49
C TYR A 58 -15.30 -2.16 8.48
N MET A 59 -16.23 -2.40 7.55
CA MET A 59 -16.00 -3.35 6.45
C MET A 59 -14.83 -2.90 5.56
N PHE A 60 -14.70 -1.60 5.27
CA PHE A 60 -13.55 -1.08 4.52
C PHE A 60 -12.25 -1.14 5.33
N ILE A 61 -12.29 -0.96 6.66
CA ILE A 61 -11.13 -1.17 7.53
C ILE A 61 -10.69 -2.65 7.46
N ALA A 62 -11.61 -3.60 7.45
CA ALA A 62 -11.28 -5.00 7.22
C ALA A 62 -10.65 -5.22 5.83
N CYS A 63 -11.14 -4.55 4.78
CA CYS A 63 -10.53 -4.59 3.45
C CYS A 63 -9.10 -4.03 3.44
N LEU A 64 -8.81 -2.95 4.18
CA LEU A 64 -7.45 -2.43 4.36
C LEU A 64 -6.55 -3.46 5.08
N SER A 65 -7.07 -4.14 6.09
CA SER A 65 -6.32 -5.20 6.79
C SER A 65 -6.00 -6.39 5.86
N VAL A 66 -6.95 -6.81 5.01
CA VAL A 66 -6.69 -7.83 3.97
C VAL A 66 -5.63 -7.35 3.00
N ASN A 67 -5.70 -6.09 2.55
CA ASN A 67 -4.72 -5.48 1.66
C ASN A 67 -3.33 -5.42 2.28
N ALA A 68 -3.23 -5.04 3.56
CA ALA A 68 -1.98 -5.00 4.32
C ALA A 68 -1.32 -6.39 4.42
N LEU A 69 -2.11 -7.45 4.70
CA LEU A 69 -1.63 -8.83 4.72
C LEU A 69 -1.15 -9.29 3.35
N TYR A 70 -1.89 -8.96 2.28
CA TYR A 70 -1.53 -9.28 0.91
C TYR A 70 -0.18 -8.63 0.53
N GLY A 71 -0.01 -7.33 0.73
CA GLY A 71 1.23 -6.61 0.41
C GLY A 71 2.42 -7.09 1.25
N SER A 72 2.22 -7.25 2.55
CA SER A 72 3.28 -7.70 3.47
C SER A 72 3.74 -9.12 3.17
N THR A 73 2.83 -10.03 2.82
CA THR A 73 3.18 -11.41 2.44
C THR A 73 3.93 -11.47 1.12
N GLY A 74 3.65 -10.56 0.19
CA GLY A 74 4.40 -10.45 -1.07
C GLY A 74 5.80 -9.86 -0.93
N PHE A 75 6.06 -9.13 0.16
CA PHE A 75 7.34 -8.44 0.38
C PHE A 75 8.23 -9.16 1.42
N PHE A 76 7.76 -9.34 2.66
CA PHE A 76 8.59 -9.74 3.80
C PHE A 76 9.29 -11.09 3.66
N PRO A 77 8.65 -12.19 3.19
CA PRO A 77 9.31 -13.48 3.11
C PRO A 77 10.58 -13.43 2.26
N ARG A 78 10.50 -12.81 1.08
CA ARG A 78 11.68 -12.66 0.20
C ARG A 78 12.73 -11.73 0.80
N PHE A 79 12.31 -10.58 1.34
CA PHE A 79 13.19 -9.62 1.97
C PHE A 79 13.98 -10.23 3.15
N LEU A 80 13.32 -11.02 4.00
CA LEU A 80 13.96 -11.73 5.11
C LEU A 80 14.99 -12.75 4.62
N MET A 81 14.69 -13.47 3.54
CA MET A 81 15.67 -14.39 2.93
C MET A 81 16.88 -13.65 2.38
N ASP A 82 16.66 -12.52 1.69
CA ASP A 82 17.74 -11.71 1.13
C ASP A 82 18.64 -11.08 2.21
N LEU A 83 18.10 -10.74 3.39
CA LEU A 83 18.90 -10.24 4.53
C LEU A 83 19.93 -11.28 5.04
N LEU A 84 19.61 -12.56 4.96
CA LEU A 84 20.50 -13.66 5.41
C LEU A 84 21.37 -14.23 4.29
N SER A 85 21.07 -13.91 3.04
CA SER A 85 21.78 -14.43 1.86
C SER A 85 23.02 -13.59 1.55
N ASP A 86 24.04 -14.22 0.99
CA ASP A 86 25.19 -13.54 0.40
C ASP A 86 24.98 -13.25 -1.10
N SER A 87 23.89 -13.76 -1.68
CA SER A 87 23.50 -13.55 -3.08
C SER A 87 22.07 -13.00 -3.15
N HIS A 88 21.91 -11.84 -3.77
CA HIS A 88 20.64 -11.12 -3.89
C HIS A 88 20.04 -11.25 -5.29
N LEU A 89 20.22 -12.43 -5.89
CA LEU A 89 19.71 -12.75 -7.22
C LEU A 89 18.23 -13.15 -7.15
N ILE A 90 17.43 -12.58 -8.05
CA ILE A 90 16.01 -12.90 -8.19
C ILE A 90 15.70 -13.27 -9.64
N SER A 91 14.94 -14.35 -9.84
CA SER A 91 14.51 -14.74 -11.19
C SER A 91 13.48 -13.75 -11.74
N PRO A 92 13.42 -13.54 -13.08
CA PRO A 92 12.44 -12.64 -13.68
C PRO A 92 10.98 -12.93 -13.26
N PRO A 93 10.49 -14.19 -13.28
CA PRO A 93 9.12 -14.47 -12.83
C PRO A 93 8.86 -14.03 -11.38
N ALA A 94 9.80 -14.29 -10.45
CA ALA A 94 9.67 -13.90 -9.05
C ALA A 94 9.70 -12.37 -8.90
N CYS A 95 10.55 -11.69 -9.66
CA CYS A 95 10.64 -10.23 -9.68
C CYS A 95 9.35 -9.59 -10.17
N TYR A 96 8.80 -10.04 -11.30
CA TYR A 96 7.53 -9.52 -11.83
C TYR A 96 6.33 -9.85 -10.94
N THR A 97 6.35 -11.02 -10.26
CA THR A 97 5.33 -11.34 -9.24
C THR A 97 5.41 -10.39 -8.05
N GLN A 98 6.61 -10.07 -7.58
CA GLN A 98 6.82 -9.12 -6.48
C GLN A 98 6.32 -7.72 -6.86
N ILE A 99 6.65 -7.23 -8.07
CA ILE A 99 6.11 -5.98 -8.62
C ILE A 99 4.59 -6.02 -8.61
N TYR A 100 3.99 -7.09 -9.14
CA TYR A 100 2.54 -7.22 -9.23
C TYR A 100 1.89 -7.09 -7.86
N VAL A 101 2.38 -7.81 -6.85
CA VAL A 101 1.82 -7.79 -5.50
C VAL A 101 1.99 -6.42 -4.84
N ILE A 102 3.19 -5.84 -4.87
CA ILE A 102 3.47 -4.55 -4.21
C ILE A 102 2.67 -3.41 -4.83
N TYR A 103 2.62 -3.32 -6.16
CA TYR A 103 1.90 -2.23 -6.82
C TYR A 103 0.37 -2.42 -6.79
N THR A 104 -0.13 -3.67 -6.77
CA THR A 104 -1.56 -3.93 -6.53
C THR A 104 -1.94 -3.55 -5.11
N TYR A 105 -1.13 -3.91 -4.12
CA TYR A 105 -1.29 -3.46 -2.73
C TYR A 105 -1.38 -1.93 -2.67
N ALA A 106 -0.43 -1.23 -3.28
CA ALA A 106 -0.37 0.23 -3.29
C ALA A 106 -1.60 0.88 -3.94
N SER A 107 -1.94 0.45 -5.16
CA SER A 107 -3.11 0.95 -5.88
C SER A 107 -4.41 0.69 -5.12
N ASN A 108 -4.53 -0.48 -4.49
CA ASN A 108 -5.71 -0.85 -3.74
C ASN A 108 -5.86 -0.03 -2.45
N GLU A 109 -4.74 0.27 -1.76
CA GLU A 109 -4.71 1.08 -0.55
C GLU A 109 -5.34 2.46 -0.79
N ILE A 110 -4.85 3.22 -1.78
CA ILE A 110 -5.39 4.57 -2.06
C ILE A 110 -6.83 4.51 -2.57
N THR A 111 -7.20 3.46 -3.30
CA THR A 111 -8.56 3.29 -3.81
C THR A 111 -9.55 3.01 -2.68
N ILE A 112 -9.19 2.14 -1.72
CA ILE A 112 -10.02 1.88 -0.54
C ILE A 112 -10.13 3.15 0.32
N LEU A 113 -9.03 3.88 0.53
CA LEU A 113 -9.07 5.17 1.24
C LEU A 113 -9.99 6.18 0.55
N ALA A 114 -10.01 6.23 -0.79
CA ALA A 114 -10.96 7.09 -1.51
C ALA A 114 -12.42 6.66 -1.32
N ILE A 115 -12.68 5.37 -1.29
CA ILE A 115 -14.01 4.82 -1.01
C ILE A 115 -14.44 5.15 0.44
N MET A 116 -13.53 5.04 1.41
CA MET A 116 -13.80 5.42 2.80
C MET A 116 -14.07 6.92 2.95
N ALA A 117 -13.37 7.77 2.19
CA ALA A 117 -13.66 9.21 2.13
C ALA A 117 -15.05 9.49 1.56
N TYR A 118 -15.47 8.74 0.52
CA TYR A 118 -16.84 8.80 0.00
C TYR A 118 -17.87 8.37 1.05
N ASP A 119 -17.61 7.28 1.78
CA ASP A 119 -18.48 6.82 2.86
C ASP A 119 -18.69 7.92 3.90
N ARG A 120 -17.62 8.54 4.39
CA ARG A 120 -17.69 9.65 5.35
C ARG A 120 -18.40 10.86 4.77
N TYR A 121 -18.14 11.20 3.51
CA TYR A 121 -18.83 12.31 2.84
C TYR A 121 -20.34 12.09 2.78
N VAL A 122 -20.79 10.91 2.40
CA VAL A 122 -22.23 10.60 2.35
C VAL A 122 -22.85 10.59 3.76
N ALA A 123 -22.15 10.04 4.75
CA ALA A 123 -22.62 10.00 6.13
C ALA A 123 -22.82 11.40 6.74
N VAL A 124 -21.90 12.32 6.47
CA VAL A 124 -21.91 13.67 7.06
C VAL A 124 -22.74 14.66 6.24
N CYS A 125 -22.57 14.65 4.91
CA CYS A 125 -23.18 15.65 4.03
C CYS A 125 -24.58 15.24 3.53
N HIS A 126 -24.90 13.94 3.52
CA HIS A 126 -26.15 13.39 3.00
C HIS A 126 -26.75 12.30 3.90
N PRO A 127 -26.94 12.55 5.23
CA PRO A 127 -27.31 11.52 6.21
C PRO A 127 -28.62 10.79 5.88
N LEU A 128 -29.62 11.49 5.33
CA LEU A 128 -30.92 10.91 4.94
C LEU A 128 -30.79 9.86 3.80
N HIS A 129 -29.70 9.92 3.03
CA HIS A 129 -29.47 9.01 1.90
C HIS A 129 -28.42 7.93 2.22
N TYR A 130 -27.80 7.98 3.41
CA TYR A 130 -26.69 7.11 3.76
C TYR A 130 -27.05 5.63 3.67
N HIS A 131 -28.07 5.19 4.40
CA HIS A 131 -28.50 3.79 4.44
C HIS A 131 -28.99 3.26 3.08
N ARG A 132 -29.46 4.14 2.19
CA ARG A 132 -29.85 3.76 0.83
C ARG A 132 -28.65 3.57 -0.09
N LYS A 133 -27.58 4.39 0.07
CA LYS A 133 -26.39 4.36 -0.77
C LYS A 133 -25.36 3.34 -0.29
N MET A 134 -25.15 3.25 1.03
CA MET A 134 -24.12 2.42 1.66
C MET A 134 -24.73 1.15 2.26
N THR A 135 -25.23 0.29 1.38
CA THR A 135 -25.71 -1.06 1.74
C THR A 135 -24.54 -2.06 1.72
N CYS A 136 -24.65 -3.20 2.42
CA CYS A 136 -23.64 -4.29 2.36
C CYS A 136 -23.31 -4.70 0.92
N ARG A 137 -24.34 -4.73 0.04
CA ARG A 137 -24.13 -5.03 -1.40
C ARG A 137 -23.29 -3.96 -2.10
N SER A 138 -23.48 -2.68 -1.75
CA SER A 138 -22.70 -1.56 -2.29
C SER A 138 -21.26 -1.62 -1.80
N VAL A 139 -21.03 -1.92 -0.51
CA VAL A 139 -19.70 -2.09 0.08
C VAL A 139 -18.93 -3.20 -0.65
N PHE A 140 -19.54 -4.38 -0.83
CA PHE A 140 -18.92 -5.49 -1.54
C PHE A 140 -18.56 -5.11 -2.99
N LYS A 141 -19.49 -4.45 -3.71
CA LYS A 141 -19.22 -3.99 -5.08
C LYS A 141 -18.06 -3.01 -5.15
N LEU A 142 -18.02 -2.02 -4.26
CA LEU A 142 -16.96 -1.02 -4.22
C LEU A 142 -15.60 -1.66 -3.88
N ALA A 143 -15.55 -2.58 -2.91
CA ALA A 143 -14.35 -3.33 -2.58
C ALA A 143 -13.88 -4.19 -3.76
N ALA A 144 -14.77 -4.94 -4.41
CA ALA A 144 -14.43 -5.74 -5.59
C ALA A 144 -13.93 -4.87 -6.75
N MET A 145 -14.55 -3.73 -6.99
CA MET A 145 -14.09 -2.77 -8.02
C MET A 145 -12.69 -2.24 -7.73
N ALA A 146 -12.36 -1.95 -6.45
CA ALA A 146 -11.04 -1.52 -6.07
C ALA A 146 -9.97 -2.57 -6.44
N TRP A 147 -10.21 -3.84 -6.09
CA TRP A 147 -9.31 -4.94 -6.42
C TRP A 147 -9.19 -5.18 -7.93
N ILE A 148 -10.30 -5.19 -8.67
CA ILE A 148 -10.31 -5.40 -10.12
C ILE A 148 -9.57 -4.25 -10.84
N TYR A 149 -9.82 -3.00 -10.45
CA TYR A 149 -9.15 -1.82 -11.00
C TYR A 149 -7.63 -1.89 -10.76
N SER A 150 -7.23 -2.14 -9.52
CA SER A 150 -5.81 -2.22 -9.13
C SER A 150 -5.08 -3.34 -9.88
N ALA A 151 -5.69 -4.54 -9.94
CA ALA A 151 -5.14 -5.67 -10.67
C ALA A 151 -5.00 -5.37 -12.17
N PHE A 152 -6.00 -4.74 -12.78
CA PHE A 152 -5.99 -4.36 -14.19
C PHE A 152 -4.85 -3.38 -14.51
N VAL A 153 -4.75 -2.27 -13.76
CA VAL A 153 -3.73 -1.24 -13.98
C VAL A 153 -2.32 -1.84 -13.87
N VAL A 154 -2.08 -2.63 -12.82
CA VAL A 154 -0.77 -3.25 -12.58
C VAL A 154 -0.46 -4.30 -13.64
N THR A 155 -1.45 -5.09 -14.10
CA THR A 155 -1.28 -6.06 -15.19
C THR A 155 -0.83 -5.36 -16.47
N VAL A 156 -1.43 -4.23 -16.84
CA VAL A 156 -1.04 -3.44 -18.01
C VAL A 156 0.41 -3.01 -17.91
N CYS A 157 0.80 -2.34 -16.81
CA CYS A 157 2.17 -1.86 -16.60
C CYS A 157 3.19 -3.00 -16.61
N ASN A 158 2.89 -4.09 -15.91
CA ASN A 158 3.78 -5.24 -15.78
C ASN A 158 3.96 -5.96 -17.12
N SER A 159 2.88 -6.18 -17.86
CA SER A 159 2.91 -6.80 -19.19
C SER A 159 3.72 -5.98 -20.20
N MET A 160 3.65 -4.65 -20.12
CA MET A 160 4.46 -3.77 -20.98
C MET A 160 5.95 -3.88 -20.63
N SER A 161 6.30 -3.97 -19.36
CA SER A 161 7.69 -4.08 -18.91
C SER A 161 8.28 -5.47 -19.23
N MET A 162 7.49 -6.54 -19.13
CA MET A 162 7.92 -7.90 -19.46
C MET A 162 8.28 -8.10 -20.94
N ARG A 163 7.80 -7.24 -21.83
CA ARG A 163 8.07 -7.32 -23.28
C ARG A 163 9.36 -6.59 -23.70
N LEU A 164 9.99 -5.85 -22.79
CA LEU A 164 11.19 -5.08 -23.10
C LEU A 164 12.41 -6.00 -23.17
N PRO A 165 13.24 -5.88 -24.23
CA PRO A 165 14.56 -6.47 -24.24
C PRO A 165 15.46 -5.74 -23.25
N LEU A 166 16.07 -6.48 -22.32
CA LEU A 166 16.89 -5.91 -21.25
C LEU A 166 18.38 -6.06 -21.54
N CYS A 167 19.15 -4.98 -21.33
CA CYS A 167 20.60 -4.92 -21.48
C CYS A 167 21.36 -4.89 -20.14
N GLY A 168 20.67 -4.82 -19.02
CA GLY A 168 21.23 -4.84 -17.68
C GLY A 168 20.42 -5.71 -16.75
N ASN A 169 20.98 -6.03 -15.59
CA ASN A 169 20.34 -6.86 -14.58
C ASN A 169 20.43 -6.28 -13.15
N GLU A 170 21.01 -5.09 -12.97
CA GLU A 170 21.17 -4.48 -11.65
C GLU A 170 20.00 -3.59 -11.28
N ILE A 171 19.35 -3.92 -10.18
CA ILE A 171 18.23 -3.16 -9.63
C ILE A 171 18.68 -2.51 -8.33
N GLN A 172 18.88 -1.20 -8.34
CA GLN A 172 19.30 -0.40 -7.18
C GLN A 172 18.11 -0.15 -6.23
N LYS A 173 17.54 -1.25 -5.70
CA LYS A 173 16.53 -1.27 -4.64
C LYS A 173 16.64 -2.58 -3.84
N VAL A 174 15.96 -2.66 -2.70
CA VAL A 174 15.81 -3.88 -1.87
C VAL A 174 14.66 -4.79 -2.33
N PHE A 175 13.93 -4.37 -3.36
CA PHE A 175 12.87 -5.15 -4.01
C PHE A 175 12.73 -4.74 -5.47
N CYS A 176 12.05 -5.56 -6.25
CA CYS A 176 11.82 -5.27 -7.66
C CYS A 176 10.86 -4.10 -7.83
N ALA A 177 11.29 -3.08 -8.57
CA ALA A 177 10.48 -1.91 -8.92
C ALA A 177 10.35 -1.78 -10.43
N ASN A 178 9.10 -1.60 -10.89
CA ASN A 178 8.79 -1.59 -12.33
C ASN A 178 9.61 -0.56 -13.12
N TRP A 179 9.74 0.66 -12.60
CA TRP A 179 10.50 1.72 -13.26
C TRP A 179 12.00 1.41 -13.38
N LYS A 180 12.57 0.75 -12.36
CA LYS A 180 13.99 0.35 -12.40
C LYS A 180 14.23 -0.72 -13.48
N ILE A 181 13.28 -1.64 -13.71
CA ILE A 181 13.37 -2.62 -14.81
C ILE A 181 13.24 -1.93 -16.16
N VAL A 182 12.28 -1.00 -16.32
CA VAL A 182 12.11 -0.24 -17.58
C VAL A 182 13.39 0.52 -17.93
N LYS A 183 14.14 1.06 -16.96
CA LYS A 183 15.43 1.71 -17.19
C LYS A 183 16.53 0.76 -17.71
N LEU A 184 16.40 -0.55 -17.51
CA LEU A 184 17.37 -1.56 -18.02
C LEU A 184 17.12 -1.94 -19.49
N SER A 185 16.14 -1.35 -20.14
CA SER A 185 15.79 -1.66 -21.54
C SER A 185 16.86 -1.24 -22.52
N CYS A 186 17.11 -2.09 -23.52
CA CYS A 186 17.95 -1.80 -24.68
C CYS A 186 17.32 -0.87 -25.71
N VAL A 187 15.98 -0.70 -25.63
CA VAL A 187 15.22 0.09 -26.60
C VAL A 187 14.55 1.28 -25.94
N ALA A 188 14.13 2.23 -26.75
CA ALA A 188 13.42 3.40 -26.29
C ALA A 188 12.12 3.05 -25.53
N THR A 189 11.97 3.57 -24.33
CA THR A 189 10.85 3.27 -23.40
C THR A 189 9.80 4.38 -23.34
N GLY A 190 9.74 5.26 -24.35
CA GLY A 190 8.85 6.42 -24.36
C GLY A 190 7.38 6.05 -24.15
N VAL A 191 6.89 4.97 -24.80
CA VAL A 191 5.51 4.50 -24.63
C VAL A 191 5.27 3.99 -23.20
N ASN A 192 6.19 3.19 -22.65
CA ASN A 192 6.11 2.70 -21.26
C ASN A 192 6.06 3.86 -20.26
N ASN A 193 6.86 4.90 -20.50
CA ASN A 193 6.90 6.09 -19.64
C ASN A 193 5.58 6.87 -19.71
N ILE A 194 5.04 7.13 -20.90
CA ILE A 194 3.78 7.85 -21.07
C ILE A 194 2.63 7.09 -20.45
N VAL A 195 2.47 5.80 -20.76
CA VAL A 195 1.41 4.96 -20.20
C VAL A 195 1.55 4.85 -18.68
N GLY A 196 2.77 4.60 -18.19
CA GLY A 196 3.05 4.54 -16.75
C GLY A 196 2.70 5.85 -16.03
N MET A 197 3.02 7.03 -16.61
CA MET A 197 2.63 8.33 -16.06
C MET A 197 1.11 8.51 -16.03
N LEU A 198 0.42 8.22 -17.14
CA LEU A 198 -1.04 8.36 -17.21
C LEU A 198 -1.75 7.47 -16.20
N LEU A 199 -1.32 6.21 -16.07
CA LEU A 199 -1.87 5.27 -15.09
C LEU A 199 -1.54 5.67 -13.65
N SER A 200 -0.35 6.23 -13.39
CA SER A 200 0.01 6.77 -12.06
C SER A 200 -0.83 7.99 -11.71
N ILE A 201 -1.08 8.89 -12.66
CA ILE A 201 -1.97 10.03 -12.46
C ILE A 201 -3.39 9.54 -12.14
N ALA A 202 -3.92 8.59 -12.91
CA ALA A 202 -5.25 8.06 -12.70
C ALA A 202 -5.38 7.33 -11.34
N THR A 203 -4.34 6.60 -10.92
CA THR A 203 -4.40 5.75 -9.72
C THR A 203 -4.07 6.51 -8.44
N VAL A 204 -3.20 7.53 -8.50
CA VAL A 204 -2.73 8.25 -7.30
C VAL A 204 -3.37 9.63 -7.21
N PHE A 205 -3.22 10.46 -8.23
CA PHE A 205 -3.63 11.87 -8.13
C PHE A 205 -5.15 12.06 -8.18
N ILE A 206 -5.89 11.30 -8.98
CA ILE A 206 -7.35 11.41 -9.01
C ILE A 206 -7.97 11.04 -7.66
N PRO A 207 -7.66 9.88 -7.03
CA PRO A 207 -8.14 9.57 -5.69
C PRO A 207 -7.67 10.59 -4.63
N LEU A 208 -6.42 11.06 -4.70
CA LEU A 208 -5.88 12.09 -3.80
C LEU A 208 -6.74 13.35 -3.81
N PHE A 209 -6.98 13.94 -5.00
CA PHE A 209 -7.80 15.14 -5.13
C PHE A 209 -9.26 14.89 -4.75
N TYR A 210 -9.77 13.70 -5.03
CA TYR A 210 -11.12 13.31 -4.61
C TYR A 210 -11.24 13.28 -3.08
N ILE A 211 -10.28 12.66 -2.38
CA ILE A 211 -10.26 12.63 -0.91
C ILE A 211 -10.19 14.06 -0.35
N LEU A 212 -9.29 14.90 -0.87
CA LEU A 212 -9.18 16.31 -0.45
C LEU A 212 -10.50 17.06 -0.66
N TYR A 213 -11.14 16.88 -1.81
CA TYR A 213 -12.45 17.48 -2.10
C TYR A 213 -13.52 17.03 -1.11
N THR A 214 -13.63 15.74 -0.82
CA THR A 214 -14.64 15.22 0.11
C THR A 214 -14.45 15.76 1.52
N TYR A 215 -13.20 15.82 2.01
CA TYR A 215 -12.91 16.40 3.33
C TYR A 215 -13.13 17.92 3.39
N LEU A 216 -12.83 18.64 2.32
CA LEU A 216 -13.18 20.06 2.22
C LEU A 216 -14.70 20.25 2.36
N ARG A 217 -15.50 19.43 1.71
CA ARG A 217 -16.97 19.46 1.81
C ARG A 217 -17.45 19.12 3.23
N ILE A 218 -16.86 18.12 3.87
CA ILE A 218 -17.16 17.76 5.26
C ILE A 218 -16.86 18.94 6.19
N ILE A 219 -15.71 19.59 6.05
CA ILE A 219 -15.32 20.77 6.86
C ILE A 219 -16.32 21.90 6.69
N ILE A 220 -16.74 22.21 5.47
CA ILE A 220 -17.72 23.27 5.18
C ILE A 220 -19.06 22.99 5.89
N VAL A 221 -19.54 21.75 5.86
CA VAL A 221 -20.77 21.35 6.56
C VAL A 221 -20.59 21.46 8.08
N CYS A 222 -19.47 20.96 8.60
CA CYS A 222 -19.16 21.01 10.02
C CYS A 222 -19.04 22.44 10.54
N TRP A 223 -18.49 23.36 9.74
CA TRP A 223 -18.31 24.76 10.16
C TRP A 223 -19.62 25.41 10.65
N LYS A 224 -20.73 25.08 9.98
CA LYS A 224 -22.07 25.60 10.28
C LYS A 224 -22.84 24.79 11.33
N SER A 225 -22.25 23.73 11.89
CA SER A 225 -22.92 22.79 12.78
C SER A 225 -22.59 23.05 14.26
N SER A 226 -23.30 22.39 15.19
CA SER A 226 -23.07 22.47 16.63
C SER A 226 -21.69 21.90 17.03
N ALA A 227 -21.15 22.33 18.18
CA ALA A 227 -19.87 21.83 18.69
C ALA A 227 -19.89 20.31 18.94
N GLU A 228 -21.02 19.76 19.41
CA GLU A 228 -21.20 18.34 19.66
C GLU A 228 -21.15 17.54 18.35
N PHE A 229 -21.80 18.02 17.29
CA PHE A 229 -21.74 17.39 15.97
C PHE A 229 -20.32 17.41 15.40
N LYS A 230 -19.60 18.55 15.51
CA LYS A 230 -18.19 18.68 15.11
C LYS A 230 -17.30 17.64 15.80
N GLY A 231 -17.47 17.46 17.12
CA GLY A 231 -16.72 16.47 17.90
C GLY A 231 -16.92 15.05 17.39
N LYS A 232 -18.17 14.63 17.18
CA LYS A 232 -18.50 13.29 16.65
C LYS A 232 -17.95 13.04 15.24
N VAL A 233 -18.05 14.04 14.35
CA VAL A 233 -17.50 13.94 13.00
C VAL A 233 -15.98 13.87 13.04
N LEU A 234 -15.32 14.69 13.85
CA LEU A 234 -13.87 14.66 14.00
C LEU A 234 -13.37 13.30 14.50
N GLU A 235 -13.99 12.76 15.55
CA GLU A 235 -13.64 11.44 16.10
C GLU A 235 -13.75 10.33 15.06
N SER A 236 -14.77 10.36 14.22
CA SER A 236 -15.02 9.39 13.15
C SER A 236 -14.08 9.56 11.95
N CYS A 237 -13.73 10.79 11.57
CA CYS A 237 -12.95 11.09 10.38
C CYS A 237 -11.44 11.12 10.62
N LEU A 238 -10.99 11.45 11.84
CA LEU A 238 -9.58 11.64 12.17
C LEU A 238 -8.70 10.41 11.88
N PRO A 239 -9.10 9.18 12.25
CA PRO A 239 -8.32 7.99 11.92
C PRO A 239 -8.08 7.84 10.43
N HIS A 240 -9.10 8.08 9.62
CA HIS A 240 -8.98 7.99 8.18
C HIS A 240 -8.04 9.07 7.59
N VAL A 241 -8.16 10.32 8.07
CA VAL A 241 -7.27 11.42 7.65
C VAL A 241 -5.82 11.10 8.00
N ILE A 242 -5.56 10.55 9.19
CA ILE A 242 -4.21 10.13 9.61
C ILE A 242 -3.66 9.06 8.66
N SER A 243 -4.42 8.00 8.39
CA SER A 243 -3.99 6.93 7.46
C SER A 243 -3.74 7.48 6.05
N PHE A 244 -4.60 8.37 5.57
CA PHE A 244 -4.43 9.02 4.27
C PHE A 244 -3.17 9.89 4.21
N VAL A 245 -2.87 10.69 5.24
CA VAL A 245 -1.66 11.52 5.30
C VAL A 245 -0.41 10.65 5.34
N ILE A 246 -0.39 9.60 6.17
CA ILE A 246 0.72 8.64 6.25
C ILE A 246 0.97 8.01 4.87
N TYR A 247 -0.08 7.47 4.23
CA TYR A 247 0.03 6.86 2.91
C TYR A 247 0.55 7.86 1.87
N SER A 248 0.05 9.10 1.88
CA SER A 248 0.45 10.14 0.93
C SER A 248 1.92 10.52 1.07
N ILE A 249 2.42 10.64 2.31
CA ILE A 249 3.83 10.96 2.57
C ILE A 249 4.73 9.81 2.11
N THR A 250 4.46 8.58 2.54
CA THR A 250 5.28 7.41 2.18
C THR A 250 5.25 7.15 0.68
N GLY A 251 4.09 7.27 0.03
CA GLY A 251 3.97 7.13 -1.42
C GLY A 251 4.73 8.22 -2.20
N PHE A 252 4.68 9.48 -1.73
CA PHE A 252 5.43 10.58 -2.32
C PHE A 252 6.95 10.35 -2.21
N CYS A 253 7.42 9.91 -1.04
CA CYS A 253 8.84 9.59 -0.82
C CYS A 253 9.31 8.46 -1.74
N ASP A 254 8.54 7.37 -1.90
CA ASP A 254 8.92 6.26 -2.80
C ASP A 254 8.96 6.69 -4.28
N ILE A 255 7.96 7.46 -4.74
CA ILE A 255 7.93 7.98 -6.12
C ILE A 255 9.12 8.90 -6.36
N THR A 256 9.44 9.79 -5.43
CA THR A 256 10.56 10.73 -5.53
C THR A 256 11.88 9.98 -5.58
N LEU A 257 12.12 9.07 -4.63
CA LEU A 257 13.33 8.26 -4.58
C LEU A 257 13.54 7.40 -5.84
N SER A 258 12.46 6.91 -6.44
CA SER A 258 12.53 6.12 -7.67
C SER A 258 13.04 6.93 -8.87
N ARG A 259 12.98 8.26 -8.81
CA ARG A 259 13.42 9.20 -9.86
C ARG A 259 14.86 9.69 -9.69
N TYR A 260 15.37 9.72 -8.44
CA TYR A 260 16.75 10.11 -8.17
C TYR A 260 17.72 8.93 -8.28
N ASP A 261 18.98 9.20 -8.59
CA ASP A 261 20.03 8.19 -8.59
C ASP A 261 20.56 8.01 -7.16
N PRO A 262 20.69 6.74 -6.69
CA PRO A 262 21.09 6.42 -5.31
C PRO A 262 22.50 6.86 -4.95
N GLU A 263 23.35 7.18 -5.94
CA GLU A 263 24.73 7.63 -5.70
C GLU A 263 24.82 8.96 -4.95
N GLU A 264 23.77 9.77 -5.02
CA GLU A 264 23.67 11.05 -4.28
C GLU A 264 23.10 10.90 -2.86
N ILE A 265 22.57 9.72 -2.51
CA ILE A 265 21.88 9.49 -1.23
C ILE A 265 22.63 8.41 -0.45
N ASN A 266 22.80 8.63 0.86
CA ASN A 266 23.36 7.62 1.76
C ASN A 266 22.56 6.29 1.65
N THR A 267 23.25 5.16 1.48
CA THR A 267 22.66 3.83 1.29
C THR A 267 21.61 3.48 2.36
N PHE A 268 21.88 3.80 3.64
CA PHE A 268 20.91 3.55 4.72
C PHE A 268 19.61 4.35 4.52
N MET A 269 19.73 5.61 4.09
CA MET A 269 18.57 6.44 3.76
C MET A 269 17.81 5.88 2.57
N ALA A 270 18.50 5.42 1.53
CA ALA A 270 17.89 4.81 0.35
C ALA A 270 17.14 3.51 0.71
N VAL A 271 17.69 2.68 1.59
CA VAL A 271 17.02 1.49 2.11
C VAL A 271 15.80 1.88 2.94
N PHE A 272 15.94 2.81 3.89
CA PHE A 272 14.84 3.27 4.73
C PHE A 272 13.67 3.81 3.90
N LEU A 273 13.94 4.73 2.98
CA LEU A 273 12.93 5.32 2.09
C LEU A 273 12.31 4.30 1.11
N SER A 274 13.02 3.22 0.78
CA SER A 274 12.45 2.13 -0.01
C SER A 274 11.51 1.25 0.81
N LEU A 275 11.73 1.12 2.12
CA LEU A 275 10.95 0.26 3.00
C LEU A 275 9.70 0.95 3.54
N GLU A 276 9.76 2.27 3.77
CA GLU A 276 8.69 3.01 4.47
C GLU A 276 7.31 2.81 3.82
N PHE A 277 7.25 2.82 2.50
CA PHE A 277 6.01 2.69 1.74
C PHE A 277 5.34 1.32 1.92
N VAL A 278 6.13 0.24 2.04
CA VAL A 278 5.61 -1.13 2.20
C VAL A 278 5.38 -1.48 3.68
N VAL A 279 6.06 -0.78 4.60
CA VAL A 279 6.06 -1.10 6.03
C VAL A 279 5.13 -0.21 6.83
N ILE A 280 5.19 1.11 6.62
CA ILE A 280 4.49 2.07 7.50
C ILE A 280 2.97 1.94 7.42
N PRO A 281 2.30 1.91 6.24
CA PRO A 281 0.85 1.78 6.20
C PRO A 281 0.31 0.48 6.83
N PRO A 282 0.87 -0.73 6.56
CA PRO A 282 0.43 -1.96 7.23
C PRO A 282 0.59 -1.98 8.74
N VAL A 283 1.53 -1.22 9.29
CA VAL A 283 1.73 -1.04 10.74
C VAL A 283 0.77 0.01 11.29
N SER A 284 0.69 1.17 10.63
CA SER A 284 -0.05 2.31 11.14
C SER A 284 -1.56 2.13 11.08
N ASN A 285 -2.09 1.48 10.03
CA ASN A 285 -3.53 1.29 9.89
C ASN A 285 -4.16 0.56 11.09
N PRO A 286 -3.72 -0.65 11.48
CA PRO A 286 -4.30 -1.32 12.63
C PRO A 286 -4.11 -0.56 13.94
N LEU A 287 -3.01 0.17 14.12
CA LEU A 287 -2.78 1.02 15.29
C LEU A 287 -3.73 2.21 15.30
N VAL A 288 -3.86 2.92 14.19
CA VAL A 288 -4.72 4.10 14.09
C VAL A 288 -6.19 3.71 14.27
N TYR A 289 -6.68 2.70 13.55
CA TYR A 289 -8.09 2.29 13.67
C TYR A 289 -8.37 1.56 14.98
N GLY A 290 -7.46 0.70 15.44
CA GLY A 290 -7.62 -0.05 16.68
C GLY A 290 -7.56 0.80 17.95
N LEU A 291 -6.77 1.89 17.95
CA LEU A 291 -6.61 2.74 19.12
C LEU A 291 -7.57 3.95 19.12
N LYS A 292 -7.84 4.53 17.94
CA LYS A 292 -8.63 5.77 17.83
C LYS A 292 -10.13 5.51 17.71
N LEU A 293 -10.56 4.37 17.17
CA LEU A 293 -11.99 4.04 17.11
C LEU A 293 -12.44 3.37 18.41
N PRO A 294 -13.30 4.02 19.21
CA PRO A 294 -13.70 3.51 20.54
C PRO A 294 -14.32 2.13 20.49
N GLU A 295 -15.13 1.86 19.48
CA GLU A 295 -15.81 0.58 19.32
C GLU A 295 -14.82 -0.56 19.07
N ILE A 296 -13.88 -0.40 18.12
CA ILE A 296 -12.85 -1.42 17.85
C ILE A 296 -11.99 -1.62 19.09
N ARG A 297 -11.51 -0.51 19.71
CA ARG A 297 -10.69 -0.57 20.93
C ARG A 297 -11.37 -1.33 22.05
N ARG A 298 -12.67 -1.07 22.31
CA ARG A 298 -13.44 -1.73 23.35
C ARG A 298 -13.51 -3.25 23.13
N HIS A 299 -13.72 -3.69 21.90
CA HIS A 299 -13.80 -5.11 21.57
C HIS A 299 -12.43 -5.79 21.61
N ILE A 300 -11.36 -5.14 21.17
CA ILE A 300 -9.99 -5.66 21.32
C ILE A 300 -9.67 -5.88 22.81
N LEU A 301 -9.93 -4.89 23.69
CA LEU A 301 -9.66 -4.99 25.12
C LEU A 301 -10.50 -6.06 25.83
N ARG A 302 -11.61 -6.49 25.26
CA ARG A 302 -12.41 -7.62 25.78
C ARG A 302 -11.90 -8.99 25.33
N MET A 303 -11.10 -9.01 24.26
CA MET A 303 -10.53 -10.26 23.71
C MET A 303 -9.17 -10.59 24.30
N LEU A 304 -8.44 -9.57 24.81
CA LEU A 304 -7.16 -9.70 25.53
C LEU A 304 -7.41 -10.00 27.00
#